data_261734885435a9743af285d93766773a
#
_entry.id   261734885435a9743af285d93766773a
#
_cell.length_a   1.000
_cell.length_b   1.000
_cell.length_c   1.000
_cell.angle_alpha   90.00
_cell.angle_beta   90.00
_cell.angle_gamma   90.00
#
_symmetry.space_group_name_H-M   'P 1'
#
loop_
_entity.id
_entity.type
_entity.pdbx_description
1 polymer ?
#
loop_
_entity_poly.entity_id
_entity_poly.type
_entity_poly.pdbx_seq_one_letter_code
_entity_poly.pdbx_strand_id
1 'polypeptide(L)'
;MKLKAFYIILFILTSAFGFSQLKTITNKTTYPFWINVPEKESTEKQPVLIFLHGKSLSGTDLNRVRRYGVLRAMDKGRKIPAIVVAPQVAKGNWNPDKVLEVLEYVKINYNVDESRIYVCGMSLGG
;
A
#
# COMPACT_ATOMS: atom_id res chain seq x y z
N MET A 1 -4.41 9.56 -62.30
CA MET A 1 -5.16 9.40 -61.07
C MET A 1 -4.20 9.47 -59.89
N LYS A 2 -4.26 10.50 -59.10
CA LYS A 2 -3.44 10.60 -57.91
C LYS A 2 -4.23 9.96 -56.75
N LEU A 3 -3.78 8.80 -56.24
CA LEU A 3 -4.30 8.21 -55.03
C LEU A 3 -3.84 9.10 -53.84
N LYS A 4 -4.77 9.79 -53.24
CA LYS A 4 -4.52 10.44 -51.93
C LYS A 4 -4.58 9.35 -50.87
N ALA A 5 -3.43 8.95 -50.39
CA ALA A 5 -3.33 8.09 -49.23
C ALA A 5 -3.85 8.84 -48.00
N PHE A 6 -5.00 8.44 -47.50
CA PHE A 6 -5.57 8.95 -46.26
C PHE A 6 -4.88 8.17 -45.13
N TYR A 7 -3.87 8.78 -44.48
CA TYR A 7 -3.29 8.23 -43.28
C TYR A 7 -4.24 8.49 -42.11
N ILE A 8 -5.02 7.48 -41.74
CA ILE A 8 -5.76 7.48 -40.48
C ILE A 8 -4.71 7.21 -39.41
N ILE A 9 -4.27 8.27 -38.74
CA ILE A 9 -3.50 8.15 -37.49
C ILE A 9 -4.50 7.70 -36.41
N LEU A 10 -4.53 6.39 -36.15
CA LEU A 10 -5.23 5.82 -35.05
C LEU A 10 -4.48 6.21 -33.77
N PHE A 11 -4.90 7.30 -33.15
CA PHE A 11 -4.42 7.69 -31.83
C PHE A 11 -4.99 6.66 -30.84
N ILE A 12 -4.22 5.59 -30.56
CA ILE A 12 -4.53 4.68 -29.50
C ILE A 12 -4.30 5.45 -28.19
N LEU A 13 -5.37 6.00 -27.63
CA LEU A 13 -5.39 6.49 -26.26
C LEU A 13 -5.21 5.25 -25.37
N THR A 14 -3.96 4.91 -25.06
CA THR A 14 -3.68 4.02 -23.96
C THR A 14 -3.99 4.80 -22.69
N SER A 15 -5.24 4.72 -22.25
CA SER A 15 -5.57 5.06 -20.89
C SER A 15 -4.76 4.09 -20.01
N ALA A 16 -3.67 4.57 -19.45
CA ALA A 16 -2.97 3.87 -18.39
C ALA A 16 -3.96 3.78 -17.22
N PHE A 17 -4.72 2.68 -17.16
CA PHE A 17 -5.44 2.32 -15.96
C PHE A 17 -4.37 2.04 -14.91
N GLY A 18 -4.10 3.03 -14.07
CA GLY A 18 -3.27 2.85 -12.90
C GLY A 18 -3.99 1.88 -11.98
N PHE A 19 -3.57 0.62 -11.98
CA PHE A 19 -4.06 -0.35 -11.02
C PHE A 19 -3.42 -0.06 -9.67
N SER A 20 -4.26 0.09 -8.64
CA SER A 20 -3.82 0.01 -7.25
C SER A 20 -3.00 -1.27 -7.08
N GLN A 21 -1.73 -1.14 -6.70
CA GLN A 21 -0.81 -2.27 -6.63
C GLN A 21 -0.51 -2.63 -5.19
N LEU A 22 -1.15 -3.70 -4.70
CA LEU A 22 -0.79 -4.32 -3.43
C LEU A 22 0.48 -5.18 -3.64
N LYS A 23 1.54 -4.86 -2.92
CA LYS A 23 2.82 -5.58 -2.97
C LYS A 23 3.44 -5.74 -1.60
N THR A 24 4.41 -6.63 -1.50
CA THR A 24 5.20 -6.83 -0.28
C THR A 24 6.53 -6.11 -0.35
N ILE A 25 6.97 -5.59 0.78
CA ILE A 25 8.32 -5.09 1.01
C ILE A 25 8.97 -5.98 2.06
N THR A 26 10.04 -6.64 1.66
CA THR A 26 10.82 -7.54 2.53
C THR A 26 12.29 -7.12 2.51
N ASN A 27 13.02 -7.36 3.59
CA ASN A 27 14.46 -7.08 3.71
C ASN A 27 14.86 -5.60 3.56
N LYS A 28 13.93 -4.66 3.75
CA LYS A 28 14.19 -3.21 3.74
C LYS A 28 14.03 -2.58 5.12
N THR A 29 13.20 -3.17 5.95
CA THR A 29 12.91 -2.76 7.32
C THR A 29 12.87 -4.00 8.21
N THR A 30 12.96 -3.79 9.54
CA THR A 30 12.90 -4.91 10.50
C THR A 30 11.58 -5.67 10.41
N TYR A 31 10.45 -4.96 10.24
CA TYR A 31 9.17 -5.59 9.96
C TYR A 31 8.93 -5.63 8.46
N PRO A 32 8.76 -6.80 7.84
CA PRO A 32 8.25 -6.88 6.49
C PRO A 32 6.79 -6.40 6.47
N PHE A 33 6.33 -5.88 5.34
CA PHE A 33 5.00 -5.29 5.27
C PHE A 33 4.37 -5.41 3.88
N TRP A 34 3.04 -5.37 3.86
CA TRP A 34 2.25 -5.09 2.67
C TRP A 34 2.10 -3.59 2.48
N ILE A 35 2.19 -3.13 1.25
CA ILE A 35 1.88 -1.76 0.88
C ILE A 35 0.95 -1.72 -0.32
N ASN A 36 -0.04 -0.85 -0.25
CA ASN A 36 -0.91 -0.52 -1.36
C ASN A 36 -0.89 0.98 -1.60
N VAL A 37 -0.53 1.37 -2.81
CA VAL A 37 -0.55 2.76 -3.25
C VAL A 37 -1.81 2.97 -4.09
N PRO A 38 -2.63 4.02 -3.84
CA PRO A 38 -3.81 4.30 -4.63
C PRO A 38 -3.50 4.49 -6.12
N GLU A 39 -4.46 4.15 -6.98
CA GLU A 39 -4.33 4.18 -8.45
C GLU A 39 -3.98 5.57 -9.02
N LYS A 40 -4.39 6.61 -8.35
CA LYS A 40 -3.96 7.97 -8.70
C LYS A 40 -2.56 8.18 -8.15
N GLU A 41 -1.56 7.98 -9.01
CA GLU A 41 -0.33 8.75 -8.89
C GLU A 41 -0.69 10.21 -9.07
N SER A 42 -1.32 10.79 -8.07
CA SER A 42 -1.49 12.22 -8.04
C SER A 42 -0.12 12.81 -7.77
N THR A 43 0.20 13.90 -8.44
CA THR A 43 1.28 14.81 -8.04
C THR A 43 1.06 15.31 -6.61
N GLU A 44 -0.09 15.01 -6.02
CA GLU A 44 -0.48 15.35 -4.67
C GLU A 44 0.05 14.33 -3.67
N LYS A 45 0.45 14.83 -2.51
CA LYS A 45 0.86 14.02 -1.38
C LYS A 45 -0.30 13.18 -0.86
N GLN A 46 -0.03 11.92 -0.56
CA GLN A 46 -1.03 10.95 -0.13
C GLN A 46 -1.02 10.75 1.40
N PRO A 47 -2.19 10.62 2.04
CA PRO A 47 -2.24 10.16 3.42
C PRO A 47 -1.70 8.75 3.56
N VAL A 48 -1.25 8.39 4.76
CA VAL A 48 -0.80 7.04 5.09
C VAL A 48 -1.68 6.45 6.18
N LEU A 49 -2.10 5.21 6.00
CA LEU A 49 -2.77 4.41 7.00
C LEU A 49 -1.92 3.18 7.33
N ILE A 50 -1.40 3.12 8.54
CA ILE A 50 -0.68 1.96 9.07
C ILE A 50 -1.67 1.10 9.85
N PHE A 51 -1.74 -0.19 9.53
CA PHE A 51 -2.55 -1.17 10.24
C PHE A 51 -1.66 -2.14 11.01
N LEU A 52 -1.83 -2.17 12.33
CA LEU A 52 -1.14 -3.09 13.24
C LEU A 52 -2.07 -4.24 13.63
N HIS A 53 -1.74 -5.43 13.17
CA HIS A 53 -2.55 -6.63 13.37
C HIS A 53 -2.54 -7.14 14.81
N GLY A 54 -3.53 -7.98 15.12
CA GLY A 54 -3.59 -8.73 16.38
C GLY A 54 -2.68 -9.97 16.38
N LYS A 55 -2.54 -10.58 17.58
CA LYS A 55 -1.65 -11.73 17.81
C LYS A 55 -1.86 -12.91 16.84
N SER A 56 -3.10 -13.16 16.40
CA SER A 56 -3.42 -14.27 15.51
C SER A 56 -2.79 -14.17 14.12
N LEU A 57 -2.35 -12.97 13.71
CA LEU A 57 -1.70 -12.74 12.41
C LEU A 57 -0.18 -12.66 12.52
N SER A 58 0.38 -12.76 13.72
CA SER A 58 1.83 -12.82 13.94
C SER A 58 2.43 -14.03 13.23
N GLY A 59 3.68 -13.89 12.80
CA GLY A 59 4.42 -14.94 12.12
C GLY A 59 5.38 -14.41 11.08
N THR A 60 5.84 -15.31 10.22
CA THR A 60 6.80 -15.02 9.15
C THR A 60 6.18 -15.13 7.75
N ASP A 61 4.92 -15.52 7.66
CA ASP A 61 4.14 -15.54 6.42
C ASP A 61 3.27 -14.29 6.34
N LEU A 62 3.65 -13.34 5.51
CA LEU A 62 2.92 -12.09 5.29
C LEU A 62 1.48 -12.28 4.80
N ASN A 63 1.16 -13.39 4.16
CA ASN A 63 -0.20 -13.68 3.71
C ASN A 63 -1.19 -13.79 4.88
N ARG A 64 -0.70 -14.09 6.08
CA ARG A 64 -1.55 -14.12 7.29
C ARG A 64 -2.17 -12.75 7.57
N VAL A 65 -1.45 -11.66 7.29
CA VAL A 65 -1.93 -10.28 7.53
C VAL A 65 -3.16 -9.94 6.68
N ARG A 66 -3.38 -10.66 5.58
CA ARG A 66 -4.56 -10.50 4.72
C ARG A 66 -5.82 -11.19 5.23
N ARG A 67 -5.74 -11.97 6.29
CA ARG A 67 -6.89 -12.73 6.80
C ARG A 67 -7.94 -11.84 7.47
N TYR A 68 -7.51 -10.73 8.08
CA TYR A 68 -8.38 -9.80 8.81
C TYR A 68 -7.95 -8.34 8.59
N GLY A 69 -8.80 -7.41 9.02
CA GLY A 69 -8.49 -5.98 9.05
C GLY A 69 -8.51 -5.34 7.67
N VAL A 70 -7.67 -4.33 7.51
CA VAL A 70 -7.71 -3.43 6.36
C VAL A 70 -7.45 -4.15 5.03
N LEU A 71 -6.47 -5.05 4.97
CA LEU A 71 -6.17 -5.78 3.74
C LEU A 71 -7.30 -6.74 3.35
N ARG A 72 -7.93 -7.37 4.34
CA ARG A 72 -9.12 -8.20 4.07
C ARG A 72 -10.27 -7.39 3.52
N ALA A 73 -10.50 -6.19 4.05
CA ALA A 73 -11.52 -5.29 3.54
C ALA A 73 -11.23 -4.87 2.08
N MET A 74 -9.96 -4.61 1.77
CA MET A 74 -9.53 -4.28 0.41
C MET A 74 -9.68 -5.47 -0.55
N ASP A 75 -9.33 -6.68 -0.12
CA ASP A 75 -9.54 -7.92 -0.88
C ASP A 75 -11.03 -8.16 -1.20
N LYS A 76 -11.93 -7.65 -0.36
CA LYS A 76 -13.38 -7.66 -0.58
C LYS A 76 -13.91 -6.47 -1.37
N GLY A 77 -13.05 -5.65 -1.94
CA GLY A 77 -13.40 -4.54 -2.83
C GLY A 77 -13.49 -3.17 -2.16
N ARG A 78 -13.17 -3.02 -0.86
CA ARG A 78 -13.10 -1.70 -0.24
C ARG A 78 -11.91 -0.92 -0.78
N LYS A 79 -12.17 0.28 -1.26
CA LYS A 79 -11.13 1.24 -1.68
C LYS A 79 -10.80 2.16 -0.51
N ILE A 80 -9.51 2.34 -0.26
CA ILE A 80 -8.99 3.23 0.79
C ILE A 80 -8.18 4.33 0.12
N PRO A 81 -8.56 5.60 0.25
CA PRO A 81 -7.89 6.72 -0.42
C PRO A 81 -6.62 7.14 0.35
N ALA A 82 -5.74 6.21 0.61
CA ALA A 82 -4.49 6.40 1.33
C ALA A 82 -3.46 5.34 0.90
N ILE A 83 -2.18 5.63 1.13
CA ILE A 83 -1.16 4.59 1.11
C ILE A 83 -1.42 3.69 2.33
N VAL A 84 -1.81 2.44 2.10
CA VAL A 84 -2.06 1.47 3.15
C VAL A 84 -0.80 0.67 3.41
N VAL A 85 -0.38 0.60 4.67
CA VAL A 85 0.83 -0.10 5.13
C VAL A 85 0.44 -1.08 6.22
N ALA A 86 0.71 -2.37 6.01
CA ALA A 86 0.36 -3.41 6.97
C ALA A 86 1.59 -4.28 7.27
N PRO A 87 2.38 -3.91 8.30
CA PRO A 87 3.54 -4.69 8.71
C PRO A 87 3.13 -5.97 9.44
N GLN A 88 4.09 -6.89 9.57
CA GLN A 88 3.93 -8.11 10.35
C GLN A 88 5.00 -8.19 11.45
N VAL A 89 4.55 -8.42 12.69
CA VAL A 89 5.42 -8.81 13.78
C VAL A 89 5.52 -10.35 13.83
N ALA A 90 6.73 -10.87 13.91
CA ALA A 90 6.93 -12.33 13.91
C ALA A 90 6.42 -12.97 15.19
N LYS A 91 6.72 -12.37 16.35
CA LYS A 91 6.33 -12.83 17.69
C LYS A 91 6.40 -11.69 18.69
N GLY A 92 5.75 -11.87 19.82
CA GLY A 92 5.77 -10.88 20.92
C GLY A 92 4.91 -9.66 20.62
N ASN A 93 5.29 -8.56 21.21
CA ASN A 93 4.59 -7.28 21.09
C ASN A 93 5.13 -6.43 19.94
N TRP A 94 4.34 -5.49 19.47
CA TRP A 94 4.79 -4.45 18.58
C TRP A 94 5.88 -3.58 19.24
N ASN A 95 6.91 -3.26 18.47
CA ASN A 95 7.92 -2.30 18.88
C ASN A 95 7.70 -0.99 18.10
N PRO A 96 7.39 0.12 18.81
CA PRO A 96 7.12 1.41 18.14
C PRO A 96 8.25 1.90 17.25
N ASP A 97 9.51 1.70 17.64
CA ASP A 97 10.67 2.15 16.84
C ASP A 97 10.74 1.40 15.51
N LYS A 98 10.39 0.11 15.50
CA LYS A 98 10.35 -0.69 14.28
C LYS A 98 9.14 -0.33 13.38
N VAL A 99 8.04 0.09 13.97
CA VAL A 99 6.92 0.65 13.21
C VAL A 99 7.30 1.98 12.59
N LEU A 100 8.01 2.83 13.35
CA LEU A 100 8.54 4.09 12.85
C LEU A 100 9.54 3.88 11.69
N GLU A 101 10.40 2.87 11.78
CA GLU A 101 11.30 2.49 10.69
C GLU A 101 10.54 2.20 9.39
N VAL A 102 9.43 1.47 9.47
CA VAL A 102 8.55 1.23 8.32
C VAL A 102 7.98 2.54 7.77
N LEU A 103 7.49 3.42 8.64
CA LEU A 103 6.96 4.73 8.23
C LEU A 103 8.04 5.58 7.53
N GLU A 104 9.24 5.64 8.07
CA GLU A 104 10.33 6.40 7.45
C GLU A 104 10.70 5.85 6.06
N TYR A 105 10.72 4.52 5.90
CA TYR A 105 10.90 3.92 4.59
C TYR A 105 9.80 4.37 3.60
N VAL A 106 8.55 4.40 4.03
CA VAL A 106 7.41 4.83 3.19
C VAL A 106 7.54 6.31 2.83
N LYS A 107 7.91 7.17 3.77
CA LYS A 107 8.11 8.61 3.54
C LYS A 107 9.22 8.89 2.52
N ILE A 108 10.29 8.11 2.53
CA ILE A 108 11.42 8.27 1.60
C ILE A 108 11.05 7.80 0.17
N ASN A 109 10.26 6.74 0.05
CA ASN A 109 10.04 6.06 -1.22
C ASN A 109 8.70 6.43 -1.91
N TYR A 110 7.80 7.13 -1.22
CA TYR A 110 6.48 7.48 -1.71
C TYR A 110 6.14 8.94 -1.40
N ASN A 111 5.19 9.50 -2.15
CA ASN A 111 4.76 10.90 -1.98
C ASN A 111 3.77 11.02 -0.82
N VAL A 112 4.26 11.15 0.39
CA VAL A 112 3.49 11.15 1.63
C VAL A 112 3.15 12.55 2.08
N ASP A 113 1.89 12.74 2.50
CA ASP A 113 1.46 13.90 3.28
C ASP A 113 1.70 13.62 4.77
N GLU A 114 2.77 14.18 5.30
CA GLU A 114 3.17 13.97 6.69
C GLU A 114 2.17 14.54 7.72
N SER A 115 1.26 15.41 7.29
CA SER A 115 0.18 15.92 8.14
C SER A 115 -1.01 14.98 8.27
N ARG A 116 -1.05 13.91 7.46
CA ARG A 116 -2.15 12.94 7.40
C ARG A 116 -1.65 11.50 7.52
N ILE A 117 -1.00 11.21 8.62
CA ILE A 117 -0.52 9.86 8.97
C ILE A 117 -1.41 9.29 10.06
N TYR A 118 -2.01 8.14 9.78
CA TYR A 118 -2.95 7.47 10.67
C TYR A 118 -2.45 6.08 11.01
N VAL A 119 -2.64 5.70 12.26
CA VAL A 119 -2.37 4.34 12.73
C VAL A 119 -3.67 3.76 13.27
N CYS A 120 -4.00 2.57 12.85
CA CYS A 120 -5.08 1.79 13.44
C CYS A 120 -4.56 0.41 13.84
N GLY A 121 -5.14 -0.15 14.86
CA GLY A 121 -4.73 -1.44 15.36
C GLY A 121 -5.90 -2.27 15.86
N MET A 122 -5.66 -3.57 15.97
CA MET A 122 -6.61 -4.52 16.48
C MET A 122 -5.95 -5.35 17.58
N SER A 123 -6.59 -5.43 18.76
CA SER A 123 -6.10 -6.23 19.90
C SER A 123 -4.64 -5.89 20.25
N LEU A 124 -3.68 -6.77 19.97
CA LEU A 124 -2.25 -6.55 20.20
C LEU A 124 -1.71 -5.28 19.48
N GLY A 125 -2.33 -4.88 18.38
CA GLY A 125 -1.97 -3.68 17.62
C GLY A 125 -2.61 -2.39 18.17
N GLY A 126 -3.51 -2.50 19.13
CA GLY A 126 -4.23 -1.37 19.71
C GLY A 126 -3.50 -0.64 20.82
#